data_8915d1b3e1ca5721d024b35b3b25f28b
#
_entry.id   8915d1b3e1ca5721d024b35b3b25f28b
#
_cell.length_a   1.000
_cell.length_b   1.000
_cell.length_c   1.000
_cell.angle_alpha   90.00
_cell.angle_beta   90.00
_cell.angle_gamma   90.00
#
_symmetry.space_group_name_H-M   'P 1'
#
loop_
_entity.id
_entity.type
_entity.pdbx_description
1 polymer ?
#
loop_
_entity_poly.entity_id
_entity_poly.type
_entity_poly.pdbx_seq_one_letter_code
_entity_poly.pdbx_strand_id
1 'polypeptide(L)'
;MALYVDEIWLKDPSQARMKQFVEMIGQAAKNPANVGAPQDVKMVAGPWASNEEAKVIFVVDIPNHTATYGVFSKFIAQGLIDRRRLTPVVEWSEVEKAAKQW
;
A
#
# COMPACT_ATOMS: atom_id res chain seq x y z
N MET A 1 -0.44 7.24 15.05
CA MET A 1 -0.12 6.34 13.93
C MET A 1 -1.39 6.10 13.12
N ALA A 2 -1.33 6.39 11.83
CA ALA A 2 -2.48 6.24 10.91
C ALA A 2 -2.26 5.01 10.05
N LEU A 3 -2.75 3.86 10.51
CA LEU A 3 -2.53 2.57 9.86
C LEU A 3 -3.57 2.28 8.80
N TYR A 4 -3.09 1.79 7.66
CA TYR A 4 -3.92 1.34 6.55
C TYR A 4 -3.41 0.01 6.03
N VAL A 5 -4.36 -0.87 5.69
CA VAL A 5 -4.04 -2.01 4.81
C VAL A 5 -4.12 -1.49 3.38
N ASP A 6 -3.01 -1.60 2.67
CA ASP A 6 -2.86 -1.09 1.31
C ASP A 6 -2.80 -2.28 0.36
N GLU A 7 -3.74 -2.33 -0.57
CA GLU A 7 -3.82 -3.38 -1.59
C GLU A 7 -3.70 -2.72 -2.96
N ILE A 8 -2.76 -3.20 -3.76
CA ILE A 8 -2.48 -2.62 -5.08
C ILE A 8 -2.54 -3.72 -6.14
N TRP A 9 -3.42 -3.57 -7.12
CA TRP A 9 -3.60 -4.51 -8.23
C TRP A 9 -2.78 -4.11 -9.44
N LEU A 10 -2.06 -5.07 -9.99
CA LEU A 10 -1.34 -4.94 -11.24
C LEU A 10 -2.34 -4.96 -12.40
N LYS A 11 -2.18 -4.07 -13.39
CA LYS A 11 -3.13 -3.95 -14.49
C LYS A 11 -3.00 -5.09 -15.51
N ASP A 12 -1.90 -5.21 -16.18
CA ASP A 12 -1.69 -6.22 -17.21
C ASP A 12 -0.57 -7.17 -16.77
N PRO A 13 -0.87 -8.35 -16.21
CA PRO A 13 0.14 -9.22 -15.63
C PRO A 13 0.98 -9.96 -16.70
N SER A 14 1.52 -9.23 -17.69
CA SER A 14 2.54 -9.75 -18.57
C SER A 14 3.86 -9.92 -17.81
N GLN A 15 4.79 -10.71 -18.35
CA GLN A 15 6.08 -10.93 -17.69
C GLN A 15 6.85 -9.62 -17.47
N ALA A 16 6.86 -8.74 -18.46
CA ALA A 16 7.54 -7.45 -18.36
C ALA A 16 6.91 -6.56 -17.29
N ARG A 17 5.58 -6.53 -17.22
CA ARG A 17 4.85 -5.75 -16.19
C ARG A 17 5.05 -6.32 -14.81
N MET A 18 5.05 -7.64 -14.67
CA MET A 18 5.31 -8.30 -13.39
C MET A 18 6.70 -7.95 -12.87
N LYS A 19 7.73 -7.97 -13.73
CA LYS A 19 9.08 -7.58 -13.32
C LYS A 19 9.15 -6.13 -12.86
N GLN A 20 8.51 -5.22 -13.57
CA GLN A 20 8.46 -3.81 -13.25
C GLN A 20 7.75 -3.59 -11.91
N PHE A 21 6.64 -4.30 -11.69
CA PHE A 21 5.86 -4.22 -10.45
C PHE A 21 6.67 -4.73 -9.25
N VAL A 22 7.32 -5.88 -9.38
CA VAL A 22 8.17 -6.46 -8.32
C VAL A 22 9.29 -5.49 -7.95
N GLU A 23 9.93 -4.87 -8.94
CA GLU A 23 11.00 -3.90 -8.69
C GLU A 23 10.47 -2.67 -7.94
N MET A 24 9.33 -2.12 -8.37
CA MET A 24 8.69 -0.98 -7.71
C MET A 24 8.34 -1.30 -6.26
N ILE A 25 7.70 -2.44 -6.02
CA ILE A 25 7.32 -2.85 -4.66
C ILE A 25 8.55 -3.10 -3.80
N GLY A 26 9.60 -3.68 -4.37
CA GLY A 26 10.87 -3.87 -3.66
C GLY A 26 11.49 -2.55 -3.19
N GLN A 27 11.46 -1.53 -4.03
CA GLN A 27 11.95 -0.19 -3.67
C GLN A 27 11.05 0.47 -2.61
N ALA A 28 9.73 0.34 -2.76
CA ALA A 28 8.77 0.87 -1.78
C ALA A 28 8.91 0.19 -0.42
N ALA A 29 9.22 -1.11 -0.39
CA ALA A 29 9.41 -1.86 0.85
C ALA A 29 10.64 -1.40 1.61
N LYS A 30 11.70 -0.99 0.91
CA LYS A 30 12.90 -0.42 1.54
C LYS A 30 12.60 0.95 2.15
N ASN A 31 11.96 1.81 1.40
CA ASN A 31 11.51 3.13 1.84
C ASN A 31 10.46 3.63 0.85
N PRO A 32 9.22 3.89 1.29
CA PRO A 32 8.17 4.40 0.39
C PRO A 32 8.56 5.65 -0.38
N ALA A 33 9.43 6.50 0.15
CA ALA A 33 9.93 7.69 -0.55
C ALA A 33 10.70 7.34 -1.83
N ASN A 34 11.24 6.12 -1.96
CA ASN A 34 11.94 5.67 -3.16
C ASN A 34 11.03 5.63 -4.39
N VAL A 35 9.72 5.49 -4.20
CA VAL A 35 8.73 5.51 -5.28
C VAL A 35 7.93 6.80 -5.30
N GLY A 36 8.38 7.81 -4.57
CA GLY A 36 7.79 9.16 -4.57
C GLY A 36 6.80 9.45 -3.46
N ALA A 37 6.61 8.54 -2.50
CA ALA A 37 5.75 8.80 -1.35
C ALA A 37 6.37 9.87 -0.44
N PRO A 38 5.53 10.60 0.35
CA PRO A 38 6.06 11.53 1.34
C PRO A 38 6.99 10.85 2.35
N GLN A 39 7.93 11.61 2.91
CA GLN A 39 8.96 11.10 3.81
C GLN A 39 8.41 10.48 5.10
N ASP A 40 7.22 10.91 5.52
CA ASP A 40 6.58 10.43 6.75
C ASP A 40 5.74 9.17 6.56
N VAL A 41 5.64 8.65 5.34
CA VAL A 41 4.99 7.37 5.06
C VAL A 41 5.96 6.23 5.40
N LYS A 42 5.50 5.27 6.19
CA LYS A 42 6.33 4.13 6.64
C LYS A 42 5.65 2.80 6.33
N MET A 43 6.43 1.85 5.84
CA MET A 43 6.00 0.46 5.69
C MET A 43 6.04 -0.20 7.07
N VAL A 44 4.91 -0.71 7.54
CA VAL A 44 4.79 -1.33 8.87
C VAL A 44 4.90 -2.84 8.77
N ALA A 45 4.26 -3.45 7.77
CA ALA A 45 4.27 -4.90 7.58
C ALA A 45 4.07 -5.24 6.10
N GLY A 46 4.53 -6.41 5.71
CA GLY A 46 4.54 -6.87 4.32
C GLY A 46 5.82 -6.43 3.61
N PRO A 47 5.84 -6.42 2.27
CA PRO A 47 4.72 -6.77 1.39
C PRO A 47 4.45 -8.28 1.29
N TRP A 48 3.21 -8.61 0.98
CA TRP A 48 2.79 -9.98 0.67
C TRP A 48 2.11 -10.00 -0.70
N ALA A 49 2.33 -11.07 -1.47
CA ALA A 49 1.61 -11.28 -2.71
C ALA A 49 0.36 -12.11 -2.45
N SER A 50 -0.73 -11.81 -3.16
CA SER A 50 -1.90 -12.68 -3.16
C SER A 50 -1.61 -13.93 -4.00
N ASN A 51 -2.13 -15.07 -3.56
CA ASN A 51 -2.05 -16.32 -4.31
C ASN A 51 -3.19 -16.47 -5.33
N GLU A 52 -4.17 -15.58 -5.31
CA GLU A 52 -5.38 -15.67 -6.14
C GLU A 52 -5.52 -14.54 -7.14
N GLU A 53 -4.94 -13.38 -6.84
CA GLU A 53 -5.04 -12.20 -7.67
C GLU A 53 -3.66 -11.57 -7.87
N ALA A 54 -3.50 -10.84 -8.97
CA ALA A 54 -2.27 -10.09 -9.25
C ALA A 54 -2.25 -8.81 -8.40
N LYS A 55 -2.05 -8.96 -7.10
CA LYS A 55 -1.99 -7.83 -6.17
C LYS A 55 -0.94 -8.02 -5.09
N VAL A 56 -0.47 -6.92 -4.55
CA VAL A 56 0.37 -6.86 -3.36
C VAL A 56 -0.45 -6.31 -2.19
N ILE A 57 -0.15 -6.77 -0.98
CA ILE A 57 -0.80 -6.34 0.25
C ILE A 57 0.28 -5.92 1.23
N PHE A 58 0.12 -4.77 1.85
CA PHE A 58 1.02 -4.33 2.92
C PHE A 58 0.30 -3.40 3.88
N VAL A 59 0.91 -3.17 5.04
CA VAL A 59 0.39 -2.25 6.06
C VAL A 59 1.32 -1.06 6.12
N VAL A 60 0.75 0.14 6.04
CA VAL A 60 1.51 1.39 6.04
C VAL A 60 0.98 2.36 7.08
N ASP A 61 1.88 3.17 7.59
CA ASP A 61 1.54 4.34 8.39
C ASP A 61 1.56 5.54 7.44
N ILE A 62 0.38 6.12 7.19
CA ILE A 62 0.21 7.27 6.30
C ILE A 62 -0.45 8.39 7.08
N PRO A 63 0.31 9.36 7.62
CA PRO A 63 -0.26 10.47 8.39
C PRO A 63 -1.23 11.32 7.58
N ASN A 64 -1.01 11.47 6.27
CA ASN A 64 -1.89 12.20 5.36
C ASN A 64 -2.10 11.38 4.10
N HIS A 65 -3.21 10.62 4.03
CA HIS A 65 -3.44 9.71 2.91
C HIS A 65 -3.66 10.45 1.57
N THR A 66 -4.16 11.67 1.58
CA THR A 66 -4.33 12.44 0.33
C THR A 66 -2.99 12.73 -0.35
N ALA A 67 -1.92 12.83 0.42
CA ALA A 67 -0.58 13.07 -0.12
C ALA A 67 -0.03 11.88 -0.93
N THR A 68 -0.61 10.69 -0.80
CA THR A 68 -0.19 9.52 -1.58
C THR A 68 -0.89 9.39 -2.93
N TYR A 69 -1.91 10.21 -3.19
CA TYR A 69 -2.68 10.17 -4.43
C TYR A 69 -1.80 10.43 -5.67
N GLY A 70 -0.89 11.38 -5.58
CA GLY A 70 0.00 11.72 -6.70
C GLY A 70 0.86 10.55 -7.16
N VAL A 71 1.40 9.78 -6.23
CA VAL A 71 2.20 8.58 -6.53
C VAL A 71 1.34 7.54 -7.22
N PHE A 72 0.18 7.26 -6.64
CA PHE A 72 -0.73 6.25 -7.15
C PHE A 72 -1.24 6.60 -8.55
N SER A 73 -1.68 7.85 -8.77
CA SER A 73 -2.17 8.30 -10.06
C SER A 73 -1.09 8.25 -11.15
N LYS A 74 0.16 8.50 -10.79
CA LYS A 74 1.29 8.37 -11.72
C LYS A 74 1.43 6.94 -12.23
N PHE A 75 1.37 5.94 -11.34
CA PHE A 75 1.49 4.54 -11.74
C PHE A 75 0.27 4.04 -12.53
N ILE A 76 -0.93 4.56 -12.23
CA ILE A 76 -2.11 4.30 -13.06
C ILE A 76 -1.90 4.87 -14.46
N ALA A 77 -1.43 6.10 -14.56
CA ALA A 77 -1.19 6.76 -15.86
C ALA A 77 -0.15 6.02 -16.69
N GLN A 78 0.83 5.39 -16.04
CA GLN A 78 1.84 4.56 -16.71
C GLN A 78 1.32 3.18 -17.10
N GLY A 79 0.07 2.84 -16.74
CA GLY A 79 -0.53 1.56 -17.06
C GLY A 79 0.00 0.38 -16.24
N LEU A 80 0.72 0.64 -15.15
CA LEU A 80 1.27 -0.40 -14.30
C LEU A 80 0.27 -0.91 -13.27
N ILE A 81 -0.52 -0.01 -12.69
CA ILE A 81 -1.48 -0.32 -11.63
C ILE A 81 -2.90 -0.17 -12.15
N ASP A 82 -3.76 -1.15 -11.86
CA ASP A 82 -5.19 -1.10 -12.18
C ASP A 82 -5.95 -0.29 -11.13
N ARG A 83 -5.80 -0.65 -9.87
CA ARG A 83 -6.52 -0.03 -8.76
C ARG A 83 -5.80 -0.24 -7.44
N ARG A 84 -6.25 0.51 -6.44
CA ARG A 84 -5.75 0.44 -5.09
C ARG A 84 -6.93 0.44 -4.11
N ARG A 85 -6.79 -0.30 -3.03
CA ARG A 85 -7.71 -0.19 -1.88
C ARG A 85 -6.89 0.17 -0.66
N LEU A 86 -7.26 1.27 -0.02
CA LEU A 86 -6.62 1.75 1.20
C LEU A 86 -7.63 1.67 2.33
N THR A 87 -7.50 0.67 3.18
CA THR A 87 -8.45 0.41 4.27
C THR A 87 -7.87 0.89 5.60
N PRO A 88 -8.48 1.89 6.23
CA PRO A 88 -8.02 2.32 7.55
C PRO A 88 -8.28 1.22 8.58
N VAL A 89 -7.33 0.99 9.46
CA VAL A 89 -7.42 -0.02 10.51
C VAL A 89 -6.97 0.56 11.83
N VAL A 90 -7.45 -0.03 12.93
CA VAL A 90 -7.02 0.35 14.28
C VAL A 90 -6.49 -0.89 15.00
N GLU A 91 -5.62 -0.65 15.97
CA GLU A 91 -5.11 -1.70 16.83
C GLU A 91 -6.26 -2.32 17.63
N TRP A 92 -6.24 -3.65 17.79
CA TRP A 92 -7.28 -4.33 18.54
C TRP A 92 -7.41 -3.81 19.99
N SER A 93 -6.31 -3.36 20.57
CA SER A 93 -6.30 -2.75 21.91
C SER A 93 -7.21 -1.52 22.00
N GLU A 94 -7.36 -0.76 20.91
CA GLU A 94 -8.28 0.39 20.87
C GLU A 94 -9.74 -0.08 20.88
N VAL A 95 -10.02 -1.20 20.23
CA VAL A 95 -11.36 -1.81 20.27
C VAL A 95 -11.69 -2.27 21.69
N GLU A 96 -10.73 -2.91 22.35
CA GLU A 96 -10.90 -3.37 23.74
C GLU A 96 -11.16 -2.20 24.68
N LYS A 97 -10.44 -1.09 24.52
CA LYS A 97 -10.67 0.12 25.33
C LYS A 97 -12.08 0.68 25.11
N ALA A 98 -12.53 0.75 23.87
CA ALA A 98 -13.87 1.23 23.54
C ALA A 98 -14.94 0.33 24.15
N ALA A 99 -14.78 -0.98 24.06
CA ALA A 99 -15.74 -1.96 24.58
C ALA A 99 -15.93 -1.85 26.09
N LYS A 100 -14.89 -1.47 26.83
CA LYS A 100 -14.97 -1.30 28.29
C LYS A 100 -15.90 -0.15 28.71
N GLN A 101 -16.24 0.74 27.79
CA GLN A 101 -17.11 1.89 28.04
C GLN A 101 -18.57 1.65 27.62
N TRP A 102 -18.87 0.49 27.08
CA TRP A 102 -20.23 0.13 26.62
C TRP A 102 -21.15 -0.31 27.77
#